data_e118d6a75a8f66ab45103dfe1a190b47
#
_entry.id   e118d6a75a8f66ab45103dfe1a190b47
#
_cell.length_a   1.000
_cell.length_b   1.000
_cell.length_c   1.000
_cell.angle_alpha   90.00
_cell.angle_beta   90.00
_cell.angle_gamma   90.00
#
_symmetry.space_group_name_H-M   'P 1'
#
loop_
_entity.id
_entity.type
_entity.pdbx_description
1 polymer ?
#
loop_
_entity_poly.entity_id
_entity_poly.type
_entity_poly.pdbx_seq_one_letter_code
_entity_poly.pdbx_strand_id
1 'polypeptide(L)'
;MTRFGLQIPNFTFDAPESEIFDRVVQLAQAAEQTGFDSVWVMDHFYQLPPLGGADKPMLESYTILGALGARTERVRLGALVGGVTYRNPAHVAKCATTLDVITRGRAICGLGAAWHDIEHEALGFEFPPAPERLDRLEEAAQIVRAMFTEDSPSFEGRYYRIKEARNIPRPIQPGGIPIMIGGGGERRTLRIVDGRPGEILGIKPGLPQARS
;
A
#
# COMPACT_ATOMS: atom_id res chain seq x y z
N MET A 1 -21.59 -8.45 7.98
CA MET A 1 -21.56 -8.76 6.53
C MET A 1 -20.09 -8.89 6.11
N THR A 2 -19.71 -9.96 5.41
CA THR A 2 -18.34 -10.16 4.93
C THR A 2 -18.06 -9.19 3.79
N ARG A 3 -16.89 -8.53 3.81
CA ARG A 3 -16.44 -7.63 2.75
C ARG A 3 -15.43 -8.35 1.87
N PHE A 4 -15.50 -8.12 0.57
CA PHE A 4 -14.59 -8.70 -0.41
C PHE A 4 -13.82 -7.60 -1.13
N GLY A 5 -12.50 -7.80 -1.31
CA GLY A 5 -11.64 -6.94 -2.11
C GLY A 5 -11.14 -7.68 -3.35
N LEU A 6 -11.01 -6.98 -4.46
CA LEU A 6 -10.35 -7.45 -5.67
C LEU A 6 -8.91 -6.94 -5.67
N GLN A 7 -7.93 -7.81 -5.75
CA GLN A 7 -6.56 -7.42 -6.08
C GLN A 7 -6.35 -7.52 -7.59
N ILE A 8 -5.78 -6.48 -8.20
CA ILE A 8 -5.31 -6.46 -9.58
C ILE A 8 -3.79 -6.65 -9.54
N PRO A 9 -3.28 -7.90 -9.63
CA PRO A 9 -1.86 -8.19 -9.45
C PRO A 9 -1.08 -8.16 -10.76
N ASN A 10 -1.78 -8.07 -11.90
CA ASN A 10 -1.18 -8.22 -13.22
C ASN A 10 -1.68 -7.14 -14.19
N PHE A 11 -0.76 -6.59 -14.94
CA PHE A 11 -1.02 -5.57 -15.97
C PHE A 11 -0.72 -6.08 -17.40
N THR A 12 -0.54 -7.40 -17.54
CA THR A 12 -0.39 -8.04 -18.84
C THR A 12 -1.77 -8.32 -19.42
N PHE A 13 -2.14 -7.58 -20.45
CA PHE A 13 -3.38 -7.75 -21.18
C PHE A 13 -3.05 -8.09 -22.64
N ASP A 14 -3.99 -8.72 -23.36
CA ASP A 14 -3.91 -8.88 -24.80
C ASP A 14 -4.31 -7.56 -25.49
N ALA A 15 -3.47 -6.54 -25.28
CA ALA A 15 -3.70 -5.18 -25.74
C ALA A 15 -2.36 -4.41 -25.79
N PRO A 16 -2.25 -3.35 -26.60
CA PRO A 16 -1.11 -2.45 -26.60
C PRO A 16 -0.88 -1.80 -25.20
N GLU A 17 0.36 -1.45 -24.88
CA GLU A 17 0.70 -0.81 -23.60
C GLU A 17 -0.10 0.49 -23.35
N SER A 18 -0.43 1.22 -24.42
CA SER A 18 -1.25 2.43 -24.35
C SER A 18 -2.68 2.20 -23.84
N GLU A 19 -3.17 0.95 -23.87
CA GLU A 19 -4.51 0.56 -23.40
C GLU A 19 -4.51 -0.07 -22.01
N ILE A 20 -3.34 -0.34 -21.43
CA ILE A 20 -3.23 -1.01 -20.11
C ILE A 20 -4.08 -0.29 -19.06
N PHE A 21 -4.00 1.03 -19.00
CA PHE A 21 -4.77 1.80 -18.03
C PHE A 21 -6.27 1.63 -18.19
N ASP A 22 -6.77 1.65 -19.41
CA ASP A 22 -8.21 1.47 -19.69
C ASP A 22 -8.70 0.08 -19.27
N ARG A 23 -7.88 -0.96 -19.45
CA ARG A 23 -8.19 -2.32 -18.96
C ARG A 23 -8.24 -2.38 -17.43
N VAL A 24 -7.31 -1.73 -16.75
CA VAL A 24 -7.30 -1.66 -15.29
C VAL A 24 -8.52 -0.90 -14.77
N VAL A 25 -8.90 0.20 -15.41
CA VAL A 25 -10.13 0.96 -15.09
C VAL A 25 -11.37 0.08 -15.26
N GLN A 26 -11.49 -0.67 -16.38
CA GLN A 26 -12.60 -1.57 -16.61
C GLN A 26 -12.73 -2.63 -15.51
N LEU A 27 -11.62 -3.22 -15.06
CA LEU A 27 -11.61 -4.17 -13.94
C LEU A 27 -12.06 -3.53 -12.62
N ALA A 28 -11.56 -2.35 -12.30
CA ALA A 28 -11.93 -1.64 -11.07
C ALA A 28 -13.43 -1.25 -11.06
N GLN A 29 -13.96 -0.78 -12.20
CA GLN A 29 -15.36 -0.44 -12.35
C GLN A 29 -16.25 -1.69 -12.33
N ALA A 30 -15.82 -2.79 -12.93
CA ALA A 30 -16.53 -4.06 -12.85
C ALA A 30 -16.61 -4.60 -11.42
N ALA A 31 -15.51 -4.50 -10.66
CA ALA A 31 -15.51 -4.83 -9.23
C ALA A 31 -16.52 -3.97 -8.46
N GLU A 32 -16.53 -2.67 -8.72
CA GLU A 32 -17.47 -1.73 -8.12
C GLU A 32 -18.93 -2.07 -8.44
N GLN A 33 -19.24 -2.41 -9.69
CA GLN A 33 -20.58 -2.76 -10.15
C GLN A 33 -21.06 -4.10 -9.57
N THR A 34 -20.15 -5.04 -9.36
CA THR A 34 -20.44 -6.38 -8.83
C THR A 34 -20.43 -6.47 -7.30
N GLY A 35 -20.23 -5.33 -6.61
CA GLY A 35 -20.39 -5.23 -5.16
C GLY A 35 -19.13 -5.54 -4.34
N PHE A 36 -17.94 -5.50 -4.94
CA PHE A 36 -16.69 -5.51 -4.16
C PHE A 36 -16.61 -4.24 -3.31
N ASP A 37 -16.06 -4.39 -2.10
CA ASP A 37 -15.83 -3.28 -1.15
C ASP A 37 -14.56 -2.49 -1.49
N SER A 38 -13.56 -3.17 -2.04
CA SER A 38 -12.25 -2.56 -2.28
C SER A 38 -11.54 -3.13 -3.50
N VAL A 39 -10.67 -2.30 -4.10
CA VAL A 39 -9.74 -2.69 -5.16
C VAL A 39 -8.31 -2.38 -4.70
N TRP A 40 -7.41 -3.31 -4.98
CA TRP A 40 -6.03 -3.28 -4.51
C TRP A 40 -5.06 -3.47 -5.65
N VAL A 41 -3.91 -2.82 -5.58
CA VAL A 41 -2.75 -3.06 -6.45
C VAL A 41 -1.56 -3.51 -5.62
N MET A 42 -0.58 -4.15 -6.25
CA MET A 42 0.70 -4.45 -5.60
C MET A 42 1.60 -3.21 -5.60
N ASP A 43 2.49 -3.11 -4.63
CA ASP A 43 3.54 -2.09 -4.59
C ASP A 43 4.88 -2.73 -4.97
N HIS A 44 5.01 -3.03 -6.26
CA HIS A 44 6.21 -3.58 -6.90
C HIS A 44 6.58 -2.74 -8.12
N PHE A 45 7.86 -2.78 -8.51
CA PHE A 45 8.36 -2.12 -9.71
C PHE A 45 8.58 -3.11 -10.84
N TYR A 46 8.76 -4.39 -10.51
CA TYR A 46 8.85 -5.50 -11.45
C TYR A 46 7.69 -6.48 -11.22
N GLN A 47 7.24 -7.08 -12.30
CA GLN A 47 6.24 -8.14 -12.17
C GLN A 47 6.86 -9.37 -11.52
N LEU A 48 6.09 -10.04 -10.67
CA LEU A 48 6.56 -11.19 -9.91
C LEU A 48 6.79 -12.42 -10.83
N PRO A 49 7.79 -13.27 -10.54
CA PRO A 49 8.08 -14.44 -11.36
C PRO A 49 6.88 -15.34 -11.66
N PRO A 50 5.96 -15.65 -10.72
CA PRO A 50 4.77 -16.45 -11.03
C PRO A 50 3.79 -15.77 -11.99
N LEU A 51 3.90 -14.46 -12.20
CA LEU A 51 3.05 -13.65 -13.08
C LEU A 51 3.76 -13.24 -14.37
N GLY A 52 4.92 -13.83 -14.67
CA GLY A 52 5.66 -13.64 -15.90
C GLY A 52 7.01 -12.90 -15.76
N GLY A 53 7.37 -12.46 -14.56
CA GLY A 53 8.68 -11.88 -14.26
C GLY A 53 8.89 -10.44 -14.73
N ALA A 54 10.11 -9.94 -14.57
CA ALA A 54 10.47 -8.52 -14.72
C ALA A 54 10.22 -7.92 -16.13
N ASP A 55 10.10 -8.76 -17.15
CA ASP A 55 9.82 -8.31 -18.53
C ASP A 55 8.32 -8.01 -18.78
N LYS A 56 7.47 -8.21 -17.77
CA LYS A 56 6.04 -7.92 -17.87
C LYS A 56 5.70 -6.56 -17.25
N PRO A 57 4.67 -5.88 -17.81
CA PRO A 57 4.26 -4.56 -17.30
C PRO A 57 3.97 -4.56 -15.80
N MET A 58 4.47 -3.55 -15.11
CA MET A 58 4.16 -3.24 -13.72
C MET A 58 3.98 -1.73 -13.59
N LEU A 59 2.80 -1.30 -13.11
CA LEU A 59 2.49 0.11 -12.92
C LEU A 59 2.78 0.51 -11.48
N GLU A 60 3.37 1.70 -11.29
CA GLU A 60 3.67 2.23 -9.96
C GLU A 60 2.37 2.45 -9.15
N SER A 61 2.37 1.96 -7.91
CA SER A 61 1.18 1.76 -7.10
C SER A 61 0.39 3.04 -6.80
N TYR A 62 1.03 4.08 -6.29
CA TYR A 62 0.32 5.30 -5.91
C TYR A 62 -0.12 6.14 -7.12
N THR A 63 0.63 6.09 -8.20
CA THR A 63 0.26 6.71 -9.47
C THR A 63 -1.00 6.10 -10.05
N ILE A 64 -1.06 4.76 -10.14
CA ILE A 64 -2.25 4.07 -10.67
C ILE A 64 -3.45 4.19 -9.72
N LEU A 65 -3.24 4.15 -8.40
CA LEU A 65 -4.31 4.33 -7.41
C LEU A 65 -4.94 5.72 -7.50
N GLY A 66 -4.13 6.76 -7.69
CA GLY A 66 -4.63 8.13 -7.90
C GLY A 66 -5.52 8.22 -9.14
N ALA A 67 -5.09 7.62 -10.25
CA ALA A 67 -5.84 7.58 -11.48
C ALA A 67 -7.15 6.76 -11.34
N LEU A 68 -7.11 5.59 -10.68
CA LEU A 68 -8.31 4.79 -10.39
C LEU A 68 -9.26 5.53 -9.45
N GLY A 69 -8.74 6.29 -8.49
CA GLY A 69 -9.53 7.11 -7.58
C GLY A 69 -10.43 8.11 -8.30
N ALA A 70 -9.96 8.67 -9.42
CA ALA A 70 -10.71 9.59 -10.26
C ALA A 70 -11.70 8.89 -11.22
N ARG A 71 -11.62 7.56 -11.37
CA ARG A 71 -12.43 6.76 -12.30
C ARG A 71 -13.40 5.79 -11.61
N THR A 72 -13.44 5.80 -10.27
CA THR A 72 -14.33 4.98 -9.42
C THR A 72 -15.05 5.86 -8.41
N GLU A 73 -16.20 5.40 -7.90
CA GLU A 73 -17.07 6.20 -7.03
C GLU A 73 -17.28 5.59 -5.63
N ARG A 74 -17.23 4.26 -5.48
CA ARG A 74 -17.60 3.57 -4.23
C ARG A 74 -16.51 2.68 -3.66
N VAL A 75 -15.77 1.93 -4.50
CA VAL A 75 -14.74 1.01 -4.01
C VAL A 75 -13.63 1.75 -3.28
N ARG A 76 -13.20 1.19 -2.18
CA ARG A 76 -12.02 1.66 -1.46
C ARG A 76 -10.76 1.25 -2.22
N LEU A 77 -9.72 2.05 -2.11
CA LEU A 77 -8.49 1.85 -2.88
C LEU A 77 -7.26 1.84 -1.98
N GLY A 78 -6.33 0.92 -2.23
CA GLY A 78 -5.08 0.86 -1.50
C GLY A 78 -4.03 -0.04 -2.14
N ALA A 79 -2.78 0.12 -1.71
CA ALA A 79 -1.73 -0.83 -2.02
C ALA A 79 -1.82 -2.03 -1.07
N LEU A 80 -1.66 -3.24 -1.59
CA LEU A 80 -1.67 -4.50 -0.82
C LEU A 80 -0.32 -5.22 -1.00
N VAL A 81 0.67 -4.81 -0.24
CA VAL A 81 0.83 -3.66 0.66
C VAL A 81 2.07 -2.86 0.28
N GLY A 82 2.09 -1.56 0.65
CA GLY A 82 3.21 -0.67 0.39
C GLY A 82 4.49 -1.09 1.12
N GLY A 83 5.62 -1.19 0.40
CA GLY A 83 6.91 -1.54 0.99
C GLY A 83 7.56 -0.36 1.71
N VAL A 84 7.86 -0.51 3.00
CA VAL A 84 8.51 0.56 3.79
C VAL A 84 9.94 0.88 3.36
N THR A 85 10.54 0.03 2.55
CA THR A 85 11.88 0.23 2.00
C THR A 85 11.92 1.12 0.75
N TYR A 86 10.78 1.33 0.10
CA TYR A 86 10.72 2.10 -1.15
C TYR A 86 10.52 3.61 -0.94
N ARG A 87 9.88 4.00 0.17
CA ARG A 87 9.51 5.41 0.40
C ARG A 87 9.67 5.79 1.87
N ASN A 88 10.04 7.04 2.11
CA ASN A 88 9.97 7.62 3.45
C ASN A 88 8.51 7.59 3.97
N PRO A 89 8.25 7.22 5.23
CA PRO A 89 6.90 7.10 5.78
C PRO A 89 6.08 8.41 5.74
N ALA A 90 6.72 9.57 5.88
CA ALA A 90 6.03 10.84 5.72
C ALA A 90 5.56 11.08 4.28
N HIS A 91 6.35 10.63 3.28
CA HIS A 91 5.94 10.65 1.89
C HIS A 91 4.76 9.69 1.64
N VAL A 92 4.81 8.48 2.20
CA VAL A 92 3.69 7.53 2.13
C VAL A 92 2.40 8.13 2.70
N ALA A 93 2.47 8.76 3.88
CA ALA A 93 1.34 9.43 4.49
C ALA A 93 0.77 10.52 3.57
N LYS A 94 1.65 11.27 2.88
CA LYS A 94 1.22 12.31 1.94
C LYS A 94 0.56 11.73 0.69
N CYS A 95 1.09 10.66 0.12
CA CYS A 95 0.48 9.96 -1.02
C CYS A 95 -0.90 9.41 -0.65
N ALA A 96 -1.01 8.72 0.50
CA ALA A 96 -2.27 8.17 0.98
C ALA A 96 -3.31 9.27 1.25
N THR A 97 -2.91 10.41 1.83
CA THR A 97 -3.81 11.55 2.03
C THR A 97 -4.26 12.16 0.71
N THR A 98 -3.37 12.25 -0.27
CA THR A 98 -3.74 12.73 -1.61
C THR A 98 -4.76 11.79 -2.26
N LEU A 99 -4.54 10.48 -2.16
CA LEU A 99 -5.50 9.48 -2.62
C LEU A 99 -6.85 9.62 -1.90
N ASP A 100 -6.83 9.87 -0.59
CA ASP A 100 -8.03 10.04 0.22
C ASP A 100 -8.85 11.26 -0.22
N VAL A 101 -8.19 12.36 -0.52
CA VAL A 101 -8.82 13.57 -1.08
C VAL A 101 -9.42 13.30 -2.47
N ILE A 102 -8.64 12.69 -3.38
CA ILE A 102 -9.12 12.34 -4.74
C ILE A 102 -10.37 11.44 -4.65
N THR A 103 -10.34 10.47 -3.76
CA THR A 103 -11.39 9.46 -3.61
C THR A 103 -12.54 9.90 -2.69
N ARG A 104 -12.47 11.09 -2.10
CA ARG A 104 -13.45 11.60 -1.13
C ARG A 104 -13.64 10.65 0.07
N GLY A 105 -12.53 10.20 0.66
CA GLY A 105 -12.53 9.39 1.87
C GLY A 105 -12.60 7.86 1.64
N ARG A 106 -12.05 7.36 0.53
CA ARG A 106 -12.05 5.91 0.22
C ARG A 106 -10.66 5.26 0.24
N ALA A 107 -9.60 5.97 0.63
CA ALA A 107 -8.27 5.41 0.71
C ALA A 107 -8.10 4.41 1.86
N ILE A 108 -7.21 3.44 1.65
CA ILE A 108 -6.63 2.58 2.70
C ILE A 108 -5.12 2.63 2.53
N CYS A 109 -4.39 2.85 3.62
CA CYS A 109 -2.93 2.87 3.62
C CYS A 109 -2.38 1.50 4.00
N GLY A 110 -1.99 0.70 3.00
CA GLY A 110 -1.33 -0.58 3.25
C GLY A 110 0.18 -0.40 3.49
N LEU A 111 0.73 -1.06 4.51
CA LEU A 111 2.16 -1.05 4.84
C LEU A 111 2.68 -2.46 5.07
N GLY A 112 3.89 -2.75 4.63
CA GLY A 112 4.56 -4.04 4.82
C GLY A 112 6.08 -3.89 4.84
N ALA A 113 6.75 -4.93 5.38
CA ALA A 113 8.20 -4.93 5.55
C ALA A 113 9.00 -5.17 4.26
N ALA A 114 8.37 -5.23 3.11
CA ALA A 114 8.92 -5.68 1.83
C ALA A 114 9.50 -7.11 1.86
N TRP A 115 9.76 -7.71 0.69
CA TRP A 115 10.28 -9.08 0.62
C TRP A 115 11.02 -9.38 -0.70
N HIS A 116 10.77 -8.62 -1.77
CA HIS A 116 11.29 -8.89 -3.10
C HIS A 116 12.61 -8.16 -3.29
N ASP A 117 13.73 -8.86 -3.09
CA ASP A 117 15.10 -8.32 -3.10
C ASP A 117 15.59 -7.91 -4.50
N ILE A 118 15.15 -8.64 -5.54
CA ILE A 118 15.60 -8.41 -6.92
C ILE A 118 15.35 -6.96 -7.38
N GLU A 119 14.17 -6.42 -7.13
CA GLU A 119 13.86 -5.05 -7.53
C GLU A 119 14.59 -4.00 -6.67
N HIS A 120 14.90 -4.33 -5.40
CA HIS A 120 15.71 -3.45 -4.55
C HIS A 120 17.14 -3.33 -5.09
N GLU A 121 17.76 -4.46 -5.40
CA GLU A 121 19.11 -4.47 -5.97
C GLU A 121 19.15 -3.73 -7.30
N ALA A 122 18.24 -4.04 -8.22
CA ALA A 122 18.24 -3.49 -9.56
C ALA A 122 17.95 -1.98 -9.59
N LEU A 123 17.12 -1.47 -8.69
CA LEU A 123 16.71 -0.05 -8.63
C LEU A 123 17.49 0.76 -7.60
N GLY A 124 18.44 0.13 -6.88
CA GLY A 124 19.29 0.81 -5.89
C GLY A 124 18.59 1.16 -4.58
N PHE A 125 17.51 0.45 -4.23
CA PHE A 125 16.90 0.57 -2.92
C PHE A 125 17.65 -0.27 -1.89
N GLU A 126 17.76 0.23 -0.66
CA GLU A 126 18.29 -0.56 0.44
C GLU A 126 17.38 -1.76 0.75
N PHE A 127 17.99 -2.95 0.93
CA PHE A 127 17.28 -4.15 1.36
C PHE A 127 17.91 -4.72 2.63
N PRO A 128 17.69 -4.13 3.79
CA PRO A 128 18.26 -4.59 5.04
C PRO A 128 17.65 -5.95 5.48
N PRO A 129 18.28 -6.66 6.43
CA PRO A 129 17.76 -7.92 6.95
C PRO A 129 16.32 -7.81 7.46
N ALA A 130 15.57 -8.91 7.43
CA ALA A 130 14.15 -8.93 7.81
C ALA A 130 13.84 -8.36 9.21
N PRO A 131 14.65 -8.58 10.26
CA PRO A 131 14.42 -7.93 11.56
C PRO A 131 14.42 -6.41 11.48
N GLU A 132 15.36 -5.83 10.75
CA GLU A 132 15.44 -4.37 10.57
C GLU A 132 14.27 -3.84 9.76
N ARG A 133 13.87 -4.54 8.68
CA ARG A 133 12.70 -4.13 7.90
C ARG A 133 11.40 -4.14 8.74
N LEU A 134 11.29 -5.06 9.69
CA LEU A 134 10.16 -5.09 10.65
C LEU A 134 10.23 -3.94 11.66
N ASP A 135 11.43 -3.56 12.13
CA ASP A 135 11.60 -2.38 12.99
C ASP A 135 11.25 -1.10 12.23
N ARG A 136 11.71 -0.99 10.96
CA ARG A 136 11.34 0.12 10.06
C ARG A 136 9.83 0.19 9.83
N LEU A 137 9.14 -0.95 9.69
CA LEU A 137 7.68 -1.01 9.54
C LEU A 137 6.96 -0.48 10.80
N GLU A 138 7.44 -0.83 11.97
CA GLU A 138 6.87 -0.36 13.24
C GLU A 138 6.98 1.16 13.37
N GLU A 139 8.16 1.74 13.13
CA GLU A 139 8.35 3.20 13.13
C GLU A 139 7.54 3.89 12.03
N ALA A 140 7.50 3.31 10.83
CA ALA A 140 6.73 3.85 9.71
C ALA A 140 5.23 3.91 10.02
N ALA A 141 4.68 2.86 10.64
CA ALA A 141 3.26 2.83 11.02
C ALA A 141 2.93 3.91 12.07
N GLN A 142 3.84 4.17 13.02
CA GLN A 142 3.67 5.23 14.02
C GLN A 142 3.68 6.61 13.34
N ILE A 143 4.64 6.88 12.47
CA ILE A 143 4.75 8.16 11.74
C ILE A 143 3.52 8.39 10.86
N VAL A 144 3.11 7.40 10.07
CA VAL A 144 1.95 7.50 9.18
C VAL A 144 0.68 7.80 9.98
N ARG A 145 0.49 7.10 11.11
CA ARG A 145 -0.65 7.33 12.00
C ARG A 145 -0.63 8.75 12.56
N ALA A 146 0.49 9.19 13.12
CA ALA A 146 0.64 10.54 13.67
C ALA A 146 0.34 11.61 12.61
N MET A 147 0.84 11.44 11.38
CA MET A 147 0.56 12.36 10.29
C MET A 147 -0.91 12.37 9.83
N PHE A 148 -1.67 11.30 10.06
CA PHE A 148 -3.10 11.29 9.76
C PHE A 148 -3.95 11.93 10.86
N THR A 149 -3.48 11.93 12.12
CA THR A 149 -4.31 12.29 13.28
C THR A 149 -3.87 13.55 14.03
N GLU A 150 -2.59 13.90 13.94
CA GLU A 150 -2.02 15.05 14.66
C GLU A 150 -1.76 16.23 13.70
N ASP A 151 -1.75 17.45 14.21
CA ASP A 151 -1.57 18.66 13.39
C ASP A 151 -0.12 18.88 12.95
N SER A 152 0.83 18.59 13.84
CA SER A 152 2.25 18.86 13.63
C SER A 152 3.11 17.83 14.37
N PRO A 153 3.00 16.52 14.03
CA PRO A 153 3.72 15.48 14.75
C PRO A 153 5.23 15.60 14.60
N SER A 154 5.92 15.18 15.65
CA SER A 154 7.36 14.93 15.66
C SER A 154 7.61 13.51 16.12
N PHE A 155 8.57 12.85 15.49
CA PHE A 155 8.99 11.50 15.83
C PHE A 155 10.51 11.38 15.69
N GLU A 156 11.15 10.72 16.63
CA GLU A 156 12.58 10.43 16.59
C GLU A 156 12.80 8.96 16.93
N GLY A 157 12.93 8.15 15.89
CA GLY A 157 13.20 6.73 15.98
C GLY A 157 14.67 6.39 15.65
N ARG A 158 14.92 5.10 15.50
CA ARG A 158 16.22 4.58 15.08
C ARG A 158 16.46 4.77 13.57
N TYR A 159 15.40 4.66 12.77
CA TYR A 159 15.48 4.63 11.32
C TYR A 159 14.84 5.85 10.67
N TYR A 160 13.85 6.44 11.31
CA TYR A 160 13.14 7.58 10.76
C TYR A 160 13.05 8.74 11.76
N ARG A 161 13.02 9.93 11.19
CA ARG A 161 12.83 11.16 11.97
C ARG A 161 11.94 12.12 11.19
N ILE A 162 10.93 12.68 11.86
CA ILE A 162 10.17 13.84 11.40
C ILE A 162 10.13 14.90 12.49
N LYS A 163 10.04 16.16 12.10
CA LYS A 163 9.98 17.29 13.01
C LYS A 163 8.87 18.24 12.58
N GLU A 164 7.89 18.42 13.45
CA GLU A 164 6.74 19.31 13.23
C GLU A 164 6.14 19.13 11.82
N ALA A 165 6.01 17.87 11.38
CA ALA A 165 5.60 17.53 10.02
C ALA A 165 4.12 17.85 9.82
N ARG A 166 3.80 18.61 8.78
CA ARG A 166 2.42 18.97 8.45
C ARG A 166 1.89 18.15 7.29
N ASN A 167 0.70 17.57 7.46
CA ASN A 167 -0.01 16.85 6.42
C ASN A 167 -1.27 17.62 6.01
N ILE A 168 -1.10 18.58 5.13
CA ILE A 168 -2.18 19.45 4.63
C ILE A 168 -2.31 19.27 3.11
N PRO A 169 -3.54 19.01 2.57
CA PRO A 169 -4.80 18.88 3.30
C PRO A 169 -4.79 17.71 4.28
N ARG A 170 -5.73 17.70 5.23
CA ARG A 170 -5.91 16.59 6.16
C ARG A 170 -6.65 15.44 5.47
N PRO A 171 -6.53 14.19 5.97
CA PRO A 171 -7.41 13.11 5.55
C PRO A 171 -8.89 13.51 5.63
N ILE A 172 -9.69 13.08 4.66
CA ILE A 172 -11.14 13.30 4.62
C ILE A 172 -11.85 12.39 5.63
N GLN A 173 -11.32 11.18 5.84
CA GLN A 173 -11.91 10.21 6.76
C GLN A 173 -11.77 10.67 8.21
N PRO A 174 -12.89 10.70 8.99
CA PRO A 174 -12.84 11.00 10.41
C PRO A 174 -11.94 10.00 11.16
N GLY A 175 -11.00 10.51 11.97
CA GLY A 175 -10.04 9.67 12.70
C GLY A 175 -8.82 9.22 11.88
N GLY A 176 -8.71 9.67 10.61
CA GLY A 176 -7.61 9.35 9.73
C GLY A 176 -7.88 8.20 8.76
N ILE A 177 -6.95 7.95 7.86
CA ILE A 177 -7.04 6.86 6.88
C ILE A 177 -6.76 5.53 7.58
N PRO A 178 -7.59 4.49 7.37
CA PRO A 178 -7.32 3.16 7.90
C PRO A 178 -5.97 2.62 7.44
N ILE A 179 -5.19 2.09 8.38
CA ILE A 179 -3.89 1.48 8.10
C ILE A 179 -4.06 -0.03 8.07
N MET A 180 -3.58 -0.66 6.98
CA MET A 180 -3.50 -2.11 6.85
C MET A 180 -2.05 -2.54 6.97
N ILE A 181 -1.74 -3.48 7.86
CA ILE A 181 -0.41 -4.05 8.00
C ILE A 181 -0.36 -5.43 7.35
N GLY A 182 0.48 -5.57 6.32
CA GLY A 182 0.76 -6.85 5.67
C GLY A 182 1.89 -7.60 6.35
N GLY A 183 1.71 -8.87 6.63
CA GLY A 183 2.76 -9.72 7.18
C GLY A 183 2.25 -11.06 7.70
N GLY A 184 3.18 -12.03 7.88
CA GLY A 184 2.87 -13.36 8.40
C GLY A 184 3.42 -13.64 9.81
N GLY A 185 3.91 -12.60 10.50
CA GLY A 185 4.53 -12.74 11.83
C GLY A 185 3.52 -12.57 12.96
N GLU A 186 3.08 -13.66 13.59
CA GLU A 186 2.08 -13.63 14.66
C GLU A 186 2.47 -12.77 15.87
N ARG A 187 3.76 -12.61 16.17
CA ARG A 187 4.21 -11.88 17.36
C ARG A 187 4.47 -10.38 17.10
N ARG A 188 5.10 -10.04 15.96
CA ARG A 188 5.52 -8.64 15.68
C ARG A 188 4.47 -7.89 14.89
N THR A 189 3.91 -8.50 13.83
CA THR A 189 2.88 -7.86 13.00
C THR A 189 1.63 -7.52 13.82
N LEU A 190 1.20 -8.41 14.74
CA LEU A 190 0.06 -8.15 15.62
C LEU A 190 0.30 -7.01 16.61
N ARG A 191 1.55 -6.75 17.04
CA ARG A 191 1.85 -5.61 17.92
C ARG A 191 1.76 -4.26 17.18
N ILE A 192 2.09 -4.26 15.89
CA ILE A 192 2.01 -3.04 15.05
C ILE A 192 0.54 -2.68 14.84
N VAL A 193 -0.32 -3.70 14.71
CA VAL A 193 -1.80 -3.56 14.66
C VAL A 193 -2.32 -3.52 16.10
N ASP A 194 -2.26 -2.38 16.75
CA ASP A 194 -2.57 -2.19 18.17
C ASP A 194 -4.08 -2.21 18.49
N GLY A 195 -4.89 -2.93 17.69
CA GLY A 195 -6.33 -3.12 17.91
C GLY A 195 -7.17 -1.84 17.88
N ARG A 196 -6.64 -0.73 17.38
CA ARG A 196 -7.33 0.55 17.32
C ARG A 196 -8.40 0.57 16.23
N PRO A 197 -9.50 1.30 16.41
CA PRO A 197 -10.52 1.43 15.38
C PRO A 197 -9.92 1.88 14.05
N GLY A 198 -10.19 1.12 12.98
CA GLY A 198 -9.70 1.41 11.62
C GLY A 198 -8.43 0.67 11.20
N GLU A 199 -7.77 -0.09 12.08
CA GLU A 199 -6.64 -0.93 11.71
C GLU A 199 -7.11 -2.29 11.17
N ILE A 200 -6.54 -2.71 10.07
CA ILE A 200 -6.87 -3.96 9.39
C ILE A 200 -5.61 -4.83 9.34
N LEU A 201 -5.71 -6.07 9.81
CA LEU A 201 -4.66 -7.05 9.65
C LEU A 201 -4.70 -7.64 8.24
N GLY A 202 -3.66 -7.40 7.45
CA GLY A 202 -3.47 -8.08 6.17
C GLY A 202 -2.93 -9.50 6.38
N ILE A 203 -3.71 -10.51 6.01
CA ILE A 203 -3.27 -11.91 6.06
C ILE A 203 -2.43 -12.23 4.82
N LYS A 204 -1.32 -12.96 5.03
CA LYS A 204 -0.42 -13.47 4.00
C LYS A 204 -1.20 -14.27 2.94
N PRO A 205 -1.06 -13.97 1.64
CA PRO A 205 -1.43 -14.93 0.61
C PRO A 205 -0.50 -16.16 0.76
N GLY A 206 -1.08 -17.34 0.77
CA GLY A 206 -0.33 -18.60 0.83
C GLY A 206 0.37 -18.92 -0.48
N LEU A 207 1.42 -18.18 -0.83
CA LEU A 207 2.37 -18.62 -1.84
C LEU A 207 3.38 -19.54 -1.16
N PRO A 208 3.64 -20.74 -1.70
CA PRO A 208 4.68 -21.63 -1.17
C PRO A 208 6.02 -20.89 -1.25
N GLN A 209 6.69 -20.74 -0.10
CA GLN A 209 8.07 -20.28 -0.10
C GLN A 209 8.89 -21.33 -0.85
N ALA A 210 9.56 -20.92 -1.92
CA ALA A 210 10.61 -21.72 -2.50
C ALA A 210 11.66 -21.95 -1.38
N ARG A 211 11.79 -23.22 -0.96
CA ARG A 211 12.86 -23.61 -0.04
C ARG A 211 14.17 -23.52 -0.83
N SER A 212 15.02 -22.60 -0.43
CA SER A 212 16.44 -22.57 -0.81
C SER A 212 17.18 -23.77 -0.21
#